data_bfdd71ed33a2c5f4aa4115e322a455fe
#
_entry.id   bfdd71ed33a2c5f4aa4115e322a455fe
#
_cell.length_a   1.000
_cell.length_b   1.000
_cell.length_c   1.000
_cell.angle_alpha   90.00
_cell.angle_beta   90.00
_cell.angle_gamma   90.00
#
_symmetry.space_group_name_H-M   'P 1'
#
loop_
_entity.id
_entity.type
_entity.pdbx_description
1 polymer ?
#
loop_
_entity_poly.entity_id
_entity_poly.type
_entity_poly.pdbx_seq_one_letter_code
_entity_poly.pdbx_strand_id
1 'polypeptide(L)'
;MTTFAKRITAARKEKKLTQEQVAQAVGVSRQTVSHWENGRVEPTQEQREALCRLLEIPADAPQPTPLHRRILAAVALAAFVTILVMAVYPIYKSRHAGANPEAAQETPVPQSEKYSWDWFQQPDAQPVEGQAHIELTTAERPLMLTESENEEKPYLWSILLFAQETNGVSFTMEKVTEVYFNNEKLPMQTAEMTANEIEWYWYSTRLEAGGTTSYATDRPADGGIGYGVAVEGKDDNGNELTFKLYIPFSSEIKPELTPEDFTGEAEPQENQAFIRLTPEQNPVAITQDAFFQGGKGWFFNVSMQNESDVAFVPESVTAAYFYQEKQQRQVAQPTSAFGFGEMRKGGEPMIYEDAAAYQAFDSVGVMLKGTDANGNALSFTTLVHFSQETNP
;
A
#
# COMPACT_ATOMS: atom_id res chain seq x y z
N MET A 1 -1.20 2.02 -25.72
CA MET A 1 -0.22 1.26 -26.55
C MET A 1 0.97 0.92 -25.66
N THR A 2 1.26 -0.36 -25.43
CA THR A 2 2.40 -0.80 -24.61
C THR A 2 3.73 -0.35 -25.23
N THR A 3 4.77 -0.19 -24.42
CA THR A 3 6.10 0.22 -24.90
C THR A 3 6.65 -0.78 -25.94
N PHE A 4 6.37 -2.08 -25.78
CA PHE A 4 6.77 -3.13 -26.70
C PHE A 4 6.06 -3.01 -28.06
N ALA A 5 4.74 -2.77 -28.10
CA ALA A 5 3.97 -2.56 -29.31
C ALA A 5 4.52 -1.39 -30.18
N LYS A 6 4.93 -0.29 -29.55
CA LYS A 6 5.58 0.83 -30.23
C LYS A 6 6.93 0.44 -30.81
N ARG A 7 7.73 -0.35 -30.07
CA ARG A 7 9.08 -0.80 -30.51
C ARG A 7 9.01 -1.74 -31.69
N ILE A 8 8.13 -2.76 -31.67
CA ILE A 8 7.98 -3.67 -32.81
C ILE A 8 7.50 -2.95 -34.06
N THR A 9 6.54 -2.01 -33.90
CA THR A 9 6.04 -1.20 -35.02
C THR A 9 7.17 -0.34 -35.64
N ALA A 10 7.96 0.32 -34.81
CA ALA A 10 9.08 1.16 -35.28
C ALA A 10 10.15 0.34 -35.99
N ALA A 11 10.63 -0.74 -35.36
CA ALA A 11 11.68 -1.60 -35.90
C ALA A 11 11.24 -2.31 -37.21
N ARG A 12 10.00 -2.77 -37.30
CA ARG A 12 9.45 -3.31 -38.53
C ARG A 12 9.50 -2.29 -39.67
N LYS A 13 9.03 -1.04 -39.40
CA LYS A 13 9.02 0.04 -40.40
C LYS A 13 10.44 0.43 -40.84
N GLU A 14 11.38 0.48 -39.92
CA GLU A 14 12.79 0.76 -40.19
C GLU A 14 13.40 -0.30 -41.11
N LYS A 15 13.10 -1.58 -40.85
CA LYS A 15 13.52 -2.70 -41.70
C LYS A 15 12.68 -2.82 -42.99
N LYS A 16 11.73 -1.95 -43.23
CA LYS A 16 10.81 -1.93 -44.41
C LYS A 16 10.06 -3.25 -44.58
N LEU A 17 9.79 -3.98 -43.49
CA LEU A 17 9.04 -5.22 -43.53
C LEU A 17 7.51 -4.93 -43.49
N THR A 18 6.73 -5.74 -44.19
CA THR A 18 5.23 -5.72 -44.07
C THR A 18 4.83 -6.54 -42.83
N GLN A 19 3.63 -6.31 -42.30
CA GLN A 19 3.05 -7.14 -41.22
C GLN A 19 2.95 -8.62 -41.65
N GLU A 20 2.71 -8.89 -42.94
CA GLU A 20 2.65 -10.22 -43.53
C GLU A 20 4.00 -10.94 -43.45
N GLN A 21 5.08 -10.22 -43.80
CA GLN A 21 6.44 -10.77 -43.76
C GLN A 21 6.87 -11.09 -42.33
N VAL A 22 6.53 -10.24 -41.37
CA VAL A 22 6.78 -10.50 -39.94
C VAL A 22 5.95 -11.69 -39.48
N ALA A 23 4.69 -11.76 -39.85
CA ALA A 23 3.80 -12.86 -39.52
C ALA A 23 4.32 -14.22 -40.02
N GLN A 24 4.74 -14.26 -41.27
CA GLN A 24 5.33 -15.45 -41.89
C GLN A 24 6.63 -15.89 -41.18
N ALA A 25 7.49 -14.93 -40.83
CA ALA A 25 8.78 -15.22 -40.16
C ALA A 25 8.61 -15.72 -38.72
N VAL A 26 7.54 -15.31 -38.02
CA VAL A 26 7.25 -15.68 -36.63
C VAL A 26 6.24 -16.85 -36.55
N GLY A 27 5.67 -17.28 -37.67
CA GLY A 27 4.73 -18.42 -37.74
C GLY A 27 3.32 -18.10 -37.21
N VAL A 28 2.84 -16.87 -37.42
CA VAL A 28 1.52 -16.40 -36.96
C VAL A 28 0.74 -15.77 -38.10
N SER A 29 -0.53 -15.40 -37.87
CA SER A 29 -1.32 -14.66 -38.86
C SER A 29 -0.93 -13.17 -38.90
N ARG A 30 -1.11 -12.52 -40.03
CA ARG A 30 -0.94 -11.05 -40.19
C ARG A 30 -1.83 -10.31 -39.17
N GLN A 31 -3.02 -10.81 -38.91
CA GLN A 31 -3.94 -10.20 -37.94
C GLN A 31 -3.39 -10.23 -36.53
N THR A 32 -2.69 -11.29 -36.15
CA THR A 32 -2.01 -11.43 -34.86
C THR A 32 -0.91 -10.35 -34.71
N VAL A 33 -0.09 -10.14 -35.74
CA VAL A 33 0.93 -9.07 -35.74
C VAL A 33 0.28 -7.68 -35.62
N SER A 34 -0.82 -7.46 -36.31
CA SER A 34 -1.57 -6.21 -36.21
C SER A 34 -2.12 -5.98 -34.80
N HIS A 35 -2.61 -7.02 -34.12
CA HIS A 35 -3.05 -6.93 -32.73
C HIS A 35 -1.90 -6.62 -31.76
N TRP A 36 -0.72 -7.19 -31.98
CA TRP A 36 0.47 -6.88 -31.20
C TRP A 36 0.91 -5.43 -31.37
N GLU A 37 0.96 -4.93 -32.62
CA GLU A 37 1.34 -3.55 -32.91
C GLU A 37 0.35 -2.52 -32.34
N ASN A 38 -0.91 -2.88 -32.23
CA ASN A 38 -1.96 -2.02 -31.65
C ASN A 38 -2.08 -2.20 -30.13
N GLY A 39 -1.30 -3.12 -29.51
CA GLY A 39 -1.32 -3.38 -28.07
C GLY A 39 -2.62 -4.04 -27.57
N ARG A 40 -3.40 -4.67 -28.46
CA ARG A 40 -4.64 -5.37 -28.11
C ARG A 40 -4.40 -6.76 -27.50
N VAL A 41 -3.30 -7.40 -27.92
CA VAL A 41 -2.87 -8.71 -27.46
C VAL A 41 -1.36 -8.64 -27.29
N GLU A 42 -0.81 -9.27 -26.27
CA GLU A 42 0.64 -9.41 -26.11
C GLU A 42 1.11 -10.73 -26.69
N PRO A 43 2.30 -10.77 -27.39
CA PRO A 43 2.88 -12.01 -27.85
C PRO A 43 3.33 -12.88 -26.68
N THR A 44 3.29 -14.20 -26.82
CA THR A 44 3.90 -15.14 -25.88
C THR A 44 5.40 -14.90 -25.77
N GLN A 45 6.04 -15.47 -24.73
CA GLN A 45 7.48 -15.32 -24.54
C GLN A 45 8.28 -15.79 -25.75
N GLU A 46 7.93 -16.95 -26.34
CA GLU A 46 8.56 -17.49 -27.53
C GLU A 46 8.39 -16.57 -28.76
N GLN A 47 7.18 -16.05 -28.96
CA GLN A 47 6.88 -15.12 -30.04
C GLN A 47 7.60 -13.77 -29.84
N ARG A 48 7.71 -13.32 -28.61
CA ARG A 48 8.47 -12.10 -28.26
C ARG A 48 9.95 -12.27 -28.58
N GLU A 49 10.55 -13.39 -28.21
CA GLU A 49 11.95 -13.70 -28.54
C GLU A 49 12.19 -13.82 -30.04
N ALA A 50 11.27 -14.43 -30.79
CA ALA A 50 11.32 -14.51 -32.24
C ALA A 50 11.24 -13.12 -32.89
N LEU A 51 10.34 -12.26 -32.39
CA LEU A 51 10.22 -10.86 -32.83
C LEU A 51 11.48 -10.05 -32.53
N CYS A 52 12.05 -10.19 -31.34
CA CYS A 52 13.28 -9.50 -30.93
C CYS A 52 14.46 -9.92 -31.82
N ARG A 53 14.59 -11.19 -32.14
CA ARG A 53 15.62 -11.69 -33.08
C ARG A 53 15.43 -11.20 -34.50
N LEU A 54 14.17 -11.27 -35.01
CA LEU A 54 13.86 -10.84 -36.38
C LEU A 54 14.05 -9.34 -36.59
N LEU A 55 13.60 -8.55 -35.60
CA LEU A 55 13.60 -7.10 -35.69
C LEU A 55 14.86 -6.45 -35.08
N GLU A 56 15.79 -7.25 -34.55
CA GLU A 56 17.00 -6.81 -33.85
C GLU A 56 16.70 -5.81 -32.71
N ILE A 57 15.61 -6.04 -32.02
CA ILE A 57 15.23 -5.26 -30.85
C ILE A 57 15.92 -5.91 -29.64
N PRO A 58 16.56 -5.15 -28.72
CA PRO A 58 17.08 -5.72 -27.48
C PRO A 58 15.98 -6.52 -26.78
N ALA A 59 16.28 -7.77 -26.41
CA ALA A 59 15.38 -8.54 -25.57
C ALA A 59 15.24 -7.77 -24.26
N ASP A 60 14.03 -7.39 -23.90
CA ASP A 60 13.78 -6.86 -22.56
C ASP A 60 14.15 -7.97 -21.57
N ALA A 61 14.66 -7.59 -20.42
CA ALA A 61 14.79 -8.51 -19.30
C ALA A 61 13.47 -9.29 -19.12
N PRO A 62 13.51 -10.55 -18.67
CA PRO A 62 12.31 -11.36 -18.52
C PRO A 62 11.25 -10.54 -17.79
N GLN A 63 10.11 -10.33 -18.47
CA GLN A 63 9.01 -9.58 -17.86
C GLN A 63 8.56 -10.38 -16.64
N PRO A 64 8.47 -9.77 -15.46
CA PRO A 64 7.96 -10.44 -14.29
C PRO A 64 6.57 -11.01 -14.58
N THR A 65 6.27 -12.18 -14.04
CA THR A 65 4.96 -12.82 -14.17
C THR A 65 3.84 -11.87 -13.72
N PRO A 66 2.57 -12.09 -14.12
CA PRO A 66 1.46 -11.23 -13.69
C PRO A 66 1.38 -11.02 -12.17
N LEU A 67 1.82 -12.01 -11.39
CA LEU A 67 1.94 -11.93 -9.94
C LEU A 67 3.01 -10.91 -9.52
N HIS A 68 4.20 -10.96 -10.13
CA HIS A 68 5.27 -9.96 -9.92
C HIS A 68 4.86 -8.53 -10.32
N ARG A 69 4.04 -8.36 -11.34
CA ARG A 69 3.51 -7.03 -11.71
C ARG A 69 2.55 -6.47 -10.66
N ARG A 70 1.73 -7.31 -10.04
CA ARG A 70 0.85 -6.91 -8.93
C ARG A 70 1.65 -6.58 -7.67
N ILE A 71 2.68 -7.37 -7.38
CA ILE A 71 3.60 -7.17 -6.26
C ILE A 71 4.43 -5.88 -6.49
N LEU A 72 5.02 -5.70 -7.67
CA LEU A 72 5.76 -4.47 -8.02
C LEU A 72 4.87 -3.22 -8.01
N ALA A 73 3.61 -3.33 -8.38
CA ALA A 73 2.66 -2.21 -8.27
C ALA A 73 2.34 -1.90 -6.80
N ALA A 74 2.18 -2.91 -5.95
CA ALA A 74 1.95 -2.72 -4.51
C ALA A 74 3.20 -2.17 -3.81
N VAL A 75 4.40 -2.68 -4.13
CA VAL A 75 5.69 -2.18 -3.61
C VAL A 75 5.98 -0.78 -4.12
N ALA A 76 5.76 -0.50 -5.41
CA ALA A 76 5.91 0.83 -5.98
C ALA A 76 4.92 1.82 -5.36
N LEU A 77 3.71 1.38 -5.02
CA LEU A 77 2.71 2.20 -4.35
C LEU A 77 3.12 2.49 -2.90
N ALA A 78 3.56 1.48 -2.15
CA ALA A 78 4.03 1.65 -0.77
C ALA A 78 5.29 2.54 -0.70
N ALA A 79 6.25 2.33 -1.59
CA ALA A 79 7.45 3.13 -1.67
C ALA A 79 7.18 4.55 -2.21
N PHE A 80 6.24 4.72 -3.14
CA PHE A 80 5.82 6.03 -3.66
C PHE A 80 5.10 6.85 -2.58
N VAL A 81 4.24 6.22 -1.78
CA VAL A 81 3.64 6.85 -0.58
C VAL A 81 4.72 7.33 0.38
N THR A 82 5.77 6.53 0.58
CA THR A 82 6.91 6.87 1.44
C THR A 82 7.70 8.06 0.92
N ILE A 83 8.05 8.05 -0.36
CA ILE A 83 8.81 9.14 -1.01
C ILE A 83 7.97 10.42 -1.05
N LEU A 84 6.67 10.30 -1.27
CA LEU A 84 5.78 11.45 -1.35
C LEU A 84 5.56 12.10 0.01
N VAL A 85 5.40 11.32 1.07
CA VAL A 85 5.35 11.85 2.44
C VAL A 85 6.64 12.62 2.75
N MET A 86 7.81 12.09 2.37
CA MET A 86 9.09 12.76 2.59
C MET A 86 9.33 13.98 1.67
N ALA A 87 8.82 13.97 0.44
CA ALA A 87 8.99 15.06 -0.52
C ALA A 87 7.90 16.14 -0.41
N VAL A 88 6.68 15.74 -0.05
CA VAL A 88 5.52 16.65 0.00
C VAL A 88 5.31 17.23 1.39
N TYR A 89 5.72 16.53 2.45
CA TYR A 89 5.64 17.03 3.81
C TYR A 89 6.35 18.41 4.01
N PRO A 90 7.56 18.66 3.48
CA PRO A 90 8.16 20.00 3.55
C PRO A 90 7.39 21.04 2.73
N ILE A 91 6.80 20.65 1.59
CA ILE A 91 6.01 21.54 0.73
C ILE A 91 4.65 21.83 1.35
N TYR A 92 4.03 20.81 1.95
CA TYR A 92 2.81 20.94 2.75
C TYR A 92 3.05 21.87 3.96
N LYS A 93 4.14 21.64 4.70
CA LYS A 93 4.58 22.46 5.83
C LYS A 93 4.78 23.93 5.41
N SER A 94 5.37 24.20 4.25
CA SER A 94 5.61 25.58 3.77
C SER A 94 4.35 26.30 3.28
N ARG A 95 3.36 25.58 2.75
CA ARG A 95 2.10 26.16 2.27
C ARG A 95 1.06 26.40 3.37
N HIS A 96 1.08 25.60 4.44
CA HIS A 96 0.11 25.70 5.55
C HIS A 96 0.66 26.45 6.75
N ALA A 97 1.96 26.77 6.81
CA ALA A 97 2.55 27.66 7.81
C ALA A 97 2.10 29.12 7.68
N GLY A 98 1.38 29.47 6.62
CA GLY A 98 0.86 30.81 6.37
C GLY A 98 -0.66 30.98 6.53
N ALA A 99 -1.40 29.93 6.80
CA ALA A 99 -2.81 30.04 7.10
C ALA A 99 -2.99 30.37 8.60
N ASN A 100 -3.05 31.65 8.90
CA ASN A 100 -3.43 32.17 10.21
C ASN A 100 -4.83 31.65 10.53
N PRO A 101 -5.05 30.89 11.63
CA PRO A 101 -6.39 30.56 12.05
C PRO A 101 -6.98 31.72 12.84
N GLU A 102 -7.21 32.83 12.17
CA GLU A 102 -8.03 33.89 12.74
C GLU A 102 -9.49 33.49 12.56
N ALA A 103 -10.03 32.98 13.66
CA ALA A 103 -11.46 32.93 14.00
C ALA A 103 -12.42 32.67 12.82
N ALA A 104 -12.48 31.44 12.34
CA ALA A 104 -13.75 30.97 11.78
C ALA A 104 -14.75 30.92 12.93
N GLN A 105 -15.66 31.89 12.99
CA GLN A 105 -16.85 31.82 13.84
C GLN A 105 -17.51 30.46 13.57
N GLU A 106 -17.61 29.63 14.63
CA GLU A 106 -18.37 28.39 14.64
C GLU A 106 -19.81 28.70 14.26
N THR A 107 -20.13 28.62 12.99
CA THR A 107 -21.53 28.44 12.57
C THR A 107 -21.92 27.04 12.98
N PRO A 108 -22.98 26.84 13.79
CA PRO A 108 -23.46 25.51 14.12
C PRO A 108 -23.81 24.79 12.80
N VAL A 109 -23.02 23.77 12.44
CA VAL A 109 -23.31 22.93 11.29
C VAL A 109 -24.64 22.24 11.59
N PRO A 110 -25.66 22.29 10.70
CA PRO A 110 -26.85 21.49 10.86
C PRO A 110 -26.40 20.03 10.93
N GLN A 111 -26.67 19.37 12.06
CA GLN A 111 -26.38 17.97 12.24
C GLN A 111 -27.21 17.19 11.19
N SER A 112 -26.60 16.89 10.06
CA SER A 112 -27.17 15.86 9.18
C SER A 112 -27.03 14.54 9.96
N GLU A 113 -28.07 13.73 10.03
CA GLU A 113 -28.02 12.38 10.62
C GLU A 113 -26.93 11.53 9.94
N LYS A 114 -26.63 11.82 8.69
CA LYS A 114 -25.50 11.27 7.92
C LYS A 114 -24.19 11.88 8.43
N TYR A 115 -23.19 11.03 8.62
CA TYR A 115 -21.88 11.34 9.21
C TYR A 115 -21.90 11.68 10.71
N SER A 116 -23.01 11.40 11.42
CA SER A 116 -23.04 11.47 12.89
C SER A 116 -22.18 10.34 13.49
N TRP A 117 -21.82 10.49 14.78
CA TRP A 117 -21.18 9.42 15.53
C TRP A 117 -21.95 8.10 15.41
N ASP A 118 -23.27 8.11 15.65
CA ASP A 118 -24.10 6.92 15.61
C ASP A 118 -24.14 6.27 14.22
N TRP A 119 -24.10 7.08 13.17
CA TRP A 119 -24.01 6.54 11.81
C TRP A 119 -22.71 5.75 11.57
N PHE A 120 -21.57 6.23 12.08
CA PHE A 120 -20.30 5.52 11.98
C PHE A 120 -20.24 4.25 12.83
N GLN A 121 -21.07 4.12 13.87
CA GLN A 121 -21.13 2.91 14.70
C GLN A 121 -22.05 1.82 14.13
N GLN A 122 -22.84 2.12 13.12
CA GLN A 122 -23.67 1.10 12.46
C GLN A 122 -22.77 0.08 11.73
N PRO A 123 -23.16 -1.20 11.67
CA PRO A 123 -22.44 -2.20 10.89
C PRO A 123 -22.24 -1.76 9.45
N ASP A 124 -21.12 -2.17 8.88
CA ASP A 124 -20.85 -1.95 7.46
C ASP A 124 -21.79 -2.77 6.58
N ALA A 125 -22.07 -2.24 5.37
CA ALA A 125 -22.86 -2.97 4.39
C ALA A 125 -22.16 -4.29 4.04
N GLN A 126 -22.94 -5.37 3.99
CA GLN A 126 -22.40 -6.66 3.54
C GLN A 126 -22.18 -6.63 2.02
N PRO A 127 -21.18 -7.36 1.51
CA PRO A 127 -20.98 -7.50 0.06
C PRO A 127 -22.25 -8.05 -0.63
N VAL A 128 -22.62 -7.42 -1.74
CA VAL A 128 -23.75 -7.84 -2.57
C VAL A 128 -23.22 -8.30 -3.92
N GLU A 129 -23.64 -9.47 -4.39
CA GLU A 129 -23.21 -10.00 -5.69
C GLU A 129 -23.49 -8.99 -6.81
N GLY A 130 -22.49 -8.76 -7.66
CA GLY A 130 -22.58 -7.81 -8.77
C GLY A 130 -22.49 -6.34 -8.38
N GLN A 131 -22.16 -6.00 -7.14
CA GLN A 131 -21.85 -4.64 -6.72
C GLN A 131 -20.41 -4.56 -6.22
N ALA A 132 -19.78 -3.41 -6.35
CA ALA A 132 -18.49 -3.20 -5.71
C ALA A 132 -18.60 -3.25 -4.18
N HIS A 133 -17.57 -3.74 -3.54
CA HIS A 133 -17.45 -3.66 -2.08
C HIS A 133 -16.06 -3.14 -1.72
N ILE A 134 -16.03 -1.96 -1.10
CA ILE A 134 -14.79 -1.34 -0.64
C ILE A 134 -14.61 -1.61 0.84
N GLU A 135 -13.58 -2.39 1.16
CA GLU A 135 -13.13 -2.57 2.53
C GLU A 135 -12.19 -1.42 2.90
N LEU A 136 -12.59 -0.61 3.87
CA LEU A 136 -11.76 0.44 4.44
C LEU A 136 -11.10 -0.08 5.70
N THR A 137 -9.77 -0.01 5.75
CA THR A 137 -8.99 -0.56 6.86
C THR A 137 -7.89 0.41 7.33
N THR A 138 -7.41 0.17 8.55
CA THR A 138 -6.19 0.78 9.11
C THR A 138 -5.45 -0.28 9.92
N ALA A 139 -4.14 -0.19 9.98
CA ALA A 139 -3.33 -1.16 10.72
C ALA A 139 -3.38 -0.99 12.25
N GLU A 140 -3.82 0.17 12.73
CA GLU A 140 -3.86 0.50 14.15
C GLU A 140 -5.27 0.94 14.56
N ARG A 141 -5.85 0.25 15.56
CA ARG A 141 -7.17 0.58 16.09
C ARG A 141 -7.30 0.11 17.54
N PRO A 142 -7.32 1.01 18.55
CA PRO A 142 -7.28 2.47 18.47
C PRO A 142 -5.95 3.02 17.96
N LEU A 143 -6.00 4.22 17.40
CA LEU A 143 -4.80 4.93 16.93
C LEU A 143 -4.12 5.62 18.12
N MET A 144 -2.85 5.31 18.34
CA MET A 144 -2.05 5.89 19.42
C MET A 144 -1.39 7.21 19.00
N LEU A 145 -1.03 8.03 19.99
CA LEU A 145 -0.30 9.26 19.78
C LEU A 145 1.11 9.00 19.27
N THR A 146 1.54 9.81 18.31
CA THR A 146 2.91 9.85 17.80
C THR A 146 3.52 11.20 18.15
N GLU A 147 4.79 11.22 18.54
CA GLU A 147 5.51 12.47 18.78
C GLU A 147 5.68 13.26 17.46
N SER A 148 5.54 14.58 17.58
CA SER A 148 5.68 15.53 16.48
C SER A 148 6.90 16.41 16.70
N GLU A 149 7.59 16.76 15.63
CA GLU A 149 8.67 17.77 15.67
C GLU A 149 8.15 19.20 15.96
N ASN A 150 6.83 19.41 15.99
CA ASN A 150 6.23 20.72 16.25
C ASN A 150 6.06 20.93 17.76
N GLU A 151 6.87 21.80 18.35
CA GLU A 151 6.84 22.11 19.79
C GLU A 151 5.48 22.65 20.28
N GLU A 152 4.70 23.32 19.42
CA GLU A 152 3.36 23.82 19.76
C GLU A 152 2.31 22.69 19.75
N LYS A 153 2.56 21.61 19.03
CA LYS A 153 1.69 20.45 18.89
C LYS A 153 2.55 19.18 19.00
N PRO A 154 3.03 18.86 20.19
CA PRO A 154 4.04 17.82 20.38
C PRO A 154 3.54 16.41 20.08
N TYR A 155 2.22 16.21 19.99
CA TYR A 155 1.61 14.93 19.69
C TYR A 155 0.58 15.06 18.59
N LEU A 156 0.48 14.00 17.77
CA LEU A 156 -0.51 13.87 16.70
C LEU A 156 -0.96 12.41 16.56
N TRP A 157 -2.09 12.22 15.89
CA TRP A 157 -2.51 10.91 15.38
C TRP A 157 -2.18 10.83 13.90
N SER A 158 -1.27 9.91 13.54
CA SER A 158 -0.93 9.62 12.14
C SER A 158 -1.87 8.56 11.61
N ILE A 159 -2.77 8.96 10.74
CA ILE A 159 -3.82 8.12 10.16
C ILE A 159 -3.32 7.60 8.82
N LEU A 160 -3.27 6.28 8.67
CA LEU A 160 -3.00 5.61 7.40
C LEU A 160 -4.18 4.69 7.08
N LEU A 161 -4.91 5.05 6.03
CA LEU A 161 -6.08 4.35 5.55
C LEU A 161 -5.77 3.54 4.30
N PHE A 162 -6.42 2.41 4.16
CA PHE A 162 -6.42 1.60 2.96
C PHE A 162 -7.85 1.38 2.50
N ALA A 163 -8.06 1.44 1.20
CA ALA A 163 -9.32 1.07 0.56
C ALA A 163 -9.03 -0.02 -0.46
N GLN A 164 -9.68 -1.17 -0.32
CA GLN A 164 -9.54 -2.32 -1.20
C GLN A 164 -10.89 -2.70 -1.78
N GLU A 165 -10.97 -2.87 -3.10
CA GLU A 165 -12.12 -3.46 -3.74
C GLU A 165 -12.04 -5.00 -3.61
N THR A 166 -13.06 -5.62 -3.02
CA THR A 166 -13.02 -7.05 -2.63
C THR A 166 -14.04 -7.94 -3.34
N ASN A 167 -14.95 -7.36 -4.13
CA ASN A 167 -16.06 -8.10 -4.75
C ASN A 167 -15.96 -8.25 -6.28
N GLY A 168 -14.83 -7.81 -6.86
CA GLY A 168 -14.53 -7.98 -8.29
C GLY A 168 -15.24 -7.01 -9.23
N VAL A 169 -15.78 -5.90 -8.71
CA VAL A 169 -16.44 -4.85 -9.49
C VAL A 169 -15.74 -3.52 -9.23
N SER A 170 -15.23 -2.87 -10.28
CA SER A 170 -14.52 -1.60 -10.13
C SER A 170 -15.44 -0.51 -9.59
N PHE A 171 -14.86 0.42 -8.81
CA PHE A 171 -15.57 1.49 -8.13
C PHE A 171 -14.90 2.84 -8.39
N THR A 172 -15.71 3.87 -8.64
CA THR A 172 -15.23 5.25 -8.80
C THR A 172 -15.64 6.06 -7.58
N MET A 173 -14.68 6.58 -6.84
CA MET A 173 -14.88 7.49 -5.72
C MET A 173 -15.28 8.86 -6.25
N GLU A 174 -16.47 9.33 -5.90
CA GLU A 174 -16.97 10.66 -6.27
C GLU A 174 -16.81 11.66 -5.13
N LYS A 175 -16.84 11.17 -3.89
CA LYS A 175 -16.75 12.00 -2.69
C LYS A 175 -16.11 11.22 -1.55
N VAL A 176 -15.23 11.88 -0.81
CA VAL A 176 -14.70 11.40 0.47
C VAL A 176 -15.00 12.44 1.53
N THR A 177 -15.62 12.01 2.62
CA THR A 177 -15.94 12.89 3.75
C THR A 177 -15.19 12.40 4.99
N GLU A 178 -14.42 13.29 5.58
CA GLU A 178 -13.73 13.09 6.85
C GLU A 178 -14.46 13.79 7.97
N VAL A 179 -14.60 13.13 9.11
CA VAL A 179 -15.26 13.71 10.31
C VAL A 179 -14.40 13.45 11.52
N TYR A 180 -14.12 14.50 12.26
CA TYR A 180 -13.34 14.49 13.48
C TYR A 180 -14.27 14.71 14.68
N PHE A 181 -14.26 13.81 15.68
CA PHE A 181 -15.21 13.82 16.79
C PHE A 181 -14.57 14.23 18.11
N ASN A 182 -15.29 15.06 18.89
CA ASN A 182 -14.92 15.46 20.25
C ASN A 182 -15.43 14.46 21.30
N ASN A 183 -15.11 14.73 22.57
CA ASN A 183 -15.52 13.91 23.73
C ASN A 183 -17.05 13.82 23.91
N GLU A 184 -17.80 14.75 23.35
CA GLU A 184 -19.27 14.75 23.37
C GLU A 184 -19.85 13.96 22.18
N LYS A 185 -19.00 13.33 21.36
CA LYS A 185 -19.36 12.61 20.13
C LYS A 185 -19.94 13.52 19.04
N LEU A 186 -19.65 14.81 19.11
CA LEU A 186 -20.05 15.78 18.12
C LEU A 186 -18.93 16.02 17.10
N PRO A 187 -19.26 16.28 15.83
CA PRO A 187 -18.27 16.68 14.84
C PRO A 187 -17.57 17.98 15.26
N MET A 188 -16.25 17.94 15.44
CA MET A 188 -15.40 19.13 15.62
C MET A 188 -15.05 19.75 14.27
N GLN A 189 -14.78 18.90 13.32
CA GLN A 189 -14.41 19.27 11.96
C GLN A 189 -14.99 18.26 10.99
N THR A 190 -15.49 18.76 9.86
CA THR A 190 -15.91 17.94 8.73
C THR A 190 -15.25 18.52 7.48
N ALA A 191 -14.61 17.67 6.68
CA ALA A 191 -14.00 18.05 5.43
C ALA A 191 -14.52 17.12 4.32
N GLU A 192 -14.84 17.70 3.16
CA GLU A 192 -15.21 16.95 1.97
C GLU A 192 -14.12 17.13 0.92
N MET A 193 -13.67 16.03 0.34
CA MET A 193 -12.70 16.06 -0.75
C MET A 193 -13.41 16.13 -2.08
N THR A 194 -12.95 17.03 -2.94
CA THR A 194 -13.32 17.09 -4.35
C THR A 194 -12.65 15.95 -5.13
N ALA A 195 -13.13 15.65 -6.36
CA ALA A 195 -12.51 14.62 -7.20
C ALA A 195 -11.00 14.86 -7.44
N ASN A 196 -10.56 16.11 -7.58
CA ASN A 196 -9.14 16.45 -7.75
C ASN A 196 -8.33 16.18 -6.48
N GLU A 197 -8.92 16.40 -5.30
CA GLU A 197 -8.28 16.10 -4.02
C GLU A 197 -8.23 14.59 -3.78
N ILE A 198 -9.27 13.86 -4.13
CA ILE A 198 -9.26 12.38 -4.08
C ILE A 198 -8.15 11.85 -4.99
N GLU A 199 -8.06 12.29 -6.25
CA GLU A 199 -6.99 11.90 -7.17
C GLU A 199 -5.60 12.22 -6.62
N TRP A 200 -5.45 13.35 -5.94
CA TRP A 200 -4.18 13.77 -5.36
C TRP A 200 -3.81 13.00 -4.09
N TYR A 201 -4.75 12.83 -3.16
CA TYR A 201 -4.46 12.25 -1.84
C TYR A 201 -4.58 10.72 -1.81
N TRP A 202 -5.49 10.15 -2.60
CA TRP A 202 -5.71 8.71 -2.72
C TRP A 202 -5.03 8.11 -3.96
N TYR A 203 -4.30 8.93 -4.73
CA TYR A 203 -3.59 8.57 -5.97
C TYR A 203 -4.47 8.03 -7.10
N SER A 204 -5.75 7.87 -6.88
CA SER A 204 -6.74 7.50 -7.89
C SER A 204 -8.14 7.77 -7.38
N THR A 205 -8.99 8.27 -8.24
CA THR A 205 -10.45 8.28 -7.99
C THR A 205 -11.09 6.93 -8.29
N ARG A 206 -10.36 6.01 -8.95
CA ARG A 206 -10.90 4.72 -9.39
C ARG A 206 -10.13 3.55 -8.79
N LEU A 207 -10.88 2.66 -8.15
CA LEU A 207 -10.43 1.35 -7.71
C LEU A 207 -10.86 0.30 -8.74
N GLU A 208 -9.90 -0.32 -9.41
CA GLU A 208 -10.18 -1.47 -10.29
C GLU A 208 -10.59 -2.68 -9.45
N ALA A 209 -11.26 -3.65 -10.09
CA ALA A 209 -11.64 -4.91 -9.45
C ALA A 209 -10.44 -5.57 -8.75
N GLY A 210 -10.52 -5.79 -7.46
CA GLY A 210 -9.43 -6.27 -6.61
C GLY A 210 -8.30 -5.26 -6.38
N GLY A 211 -8.48 -3.99 -6.79
CA GLY A 211 -7.50 -2.92 -6.62
C GLY A 211 -7.47 -2.38 -5.20
N THR A 212 -6.34 -1.76 -4.85
CA THR A 212 -6.12 -1.14 -3.53
C THR A 212 -5.56 0.27 -3.72
N THR A 213 -5.95 1.17 -2.84
CA THR A 213 -5.34 2.50 -2.70
C THR A 213 -5.17 2.85 -1.22
N SER A 214 -4.44 3.92 -0.91
CA SER A 214 -4.21 4.34 0.45
C SER A 214 -4.23 5.87 0.58
N TYR A 215 -4.50 6.34 1.79
CA TYR A 215 -4.51 7.75 2.14
C TYR A 215 -3.86 7.96 3.51
N ALA A 216 -3.00 8.96 3.63
CA ALA A 216 -2.33 9.30 4.88
C ALA A 216 -2.62 10.76 5.26
N THR A 217 -2.91 10.99 6.55
CA THR A 217 -3.09 12.32 7.12
C THR A 217 -2.71 12.34 8.58
N ASP A 218 -2.31 13.51 9.08
CA ASP A 218 -2.01 13.73 10.50
C ASP A 218 -3.05 14.63 11.13
N ARG A 219 -3.42 14.33 12.38
CA ARG A 219 -4.33 15.15 13.18
C ARG A 219 -3.69 15.52 14.50
N PRO A 220 -3.65 16.81 14.87
CA PRO A 220 -3.14 17.23 16.18
C PRO A 220 -3.95 16.61 17.32
N ALA A 221 -3.28 16.32 18.43
CA ALA A 221 -3.91 15.83 19.66
C ALA A 221 -4.60 16.97 20.42
N ASP A 222 -5.72 17.46 19.89
CA ASP A 222 -6.45 18.64 20.37
C ASP A 222 -7.83 18.32 20.99
N GLY A 223 -7.95 17.11 21.58
CA GLY A 223 -9.17 16.70 22.30
C GLY A 223 -10.14 15.85 21.48
N GLY A 224 -9.77 15.42 20.29
CA GLY A 224 -10.54 14.45 19.52
C GLY A 224 -10.56 13.05 20.15
N ILE A 225 -11.64 12.32 19.93
CA ILE A 225 -11.79 10.91 20.40
C ILE A 225 -11.79 9.91 19.26
N GLY A 226 -11.85 10.38 18.03
CA GLY A 226 -11.83 9.50 16.87
C GLY A 226 -12.10 10.21 15.56
N TYR A 227 -11.89 9.46 14.51
CA TYR A 227 -11.94 9.90 13.13
C TYR A 227 -12.87 8.97 12.34
N GLY A 228 -13.80 9.54 11.61
CA GLY A 228 -14.66 8.86 10.67
C GLY A 228 -14.30 9.23 9.24
N VAL A 229 -14.25 8.25 8.35
CA VAL A 229 -14.13 8.47 6.91
C VAL A 229 -15.28 7.78 6.19
N ALA A 230 -15.91 8.47 5.25
CA ALA A 230 -16.93 7.93 4.37
C ALA A 230 -16.49 8.13 2.92
N VAL A 231 -16.55 7.06 2.12
CA VAL A 231 -16.24 7.04 0.70
C VAL A 231 -17.54 6.76 -0.07
N GLU A 232 -17.93 7.69 -0.93
CA GLU A 232 -19.14 7.62 -1.73
C GLU A 232 -18.79 7.64 -3.21
N GLY A 233 -19.55 6.89 -4.01
CA GLY A 233 -19.31 6.84 -5.44
C GLY A 233 -20.17 5.82 -6.15
N LYS A 234 -19.73 5.43 -7.34
CA LYS A 234 -20.45 4.53 -8.23
C LYS A 234 -19.58 3.37 -8.68
N ASP A 235 -20.17 2.20 -8.75
CA ASP A 235 -19.54 1.05 -9.39
C ASP A 235 -19.79 1.04 -10.92
N ASP A 236 -19.13 0.13 -11.63
CA ASP A 236 -19.27 -0.03 -13.09
C ASP A 236 -20.67 -0.51 -13.49
N ASN A 237 -21.48 -1.02 -12.58
CA ASN A 237 -22.86 -1.40 -12.82
C ASN A 237 -23.85 -0.26 -12.54
N GLY A 238 -23.35 0.94 -12.14
CA GLY A 238 -24.13 2.15 -11.91
C GLY A 238 -24.77 2.22 -10.51
N ASN A 239 -24.40 1.33 -9.59
CA ASN A 239 -24.88 1.38 -8.23
C ASN A 239 -24.22 2.52 -7.46
N GLU A 240 -25.00 3.36 -6.80
CA GLU A 240 -24.51 4.37 -5.86
C GLU A 240 -24.24 3.69 -4.50
N LEU A 241 -23.00 3.74 -4.04
CA LEU A 241 -22.55 3.00 -2.85
C LEU A 241 -21.84 3.94 -1.88
N THR A 242 -21.91 3.60 -0.59
CA THR A 242 -21.22 4.33 0.48
C THR A 242 -20.55 3.33 1.41
N PHE A 243 -19.26 3.53 1.63
CA PHE A 243 -18.42 2.74 2.54
C PHE A 243 -17.90 3.67 3.64
N LYS A 244 -17.68 3.15 4.85
CA LYS A 244 -17.27 3.98 5.98
C LYS A 244 -16.33 3.23 6.90
N LEU A 245 -15.51 3.99 7.64
CA LEU A 245 -14.68 3.48 8.71
C LEU A 245 -14.64 4.50 9.84
N TYR A 246 -14.76 4.03 11.09
CA TYR A 246 -14.49 4.82 12.27
C TYR A 246 -13.22 4.32 12.96
N ILE A 247 -12.32 5.22 13.32
CA ILE A 247 -11.06 4.92 14.01
C ILE A 247 -11.09 5.63 15.36
N PRO A 248 -11.15 4.91 16.49
CA PRO A 248 -11.03 5.51 17.80
C PRO A 248 -9.61 5.99 18.05
N PHE A 249 -9.47 7.07 18.81
CA PHE A 249 -8.19 7.60 19.25
C PHE A 249 -7.88 7.15 20.68
N SER A 250 -6.60 6.85 20.93
CA SER A 250 -6.06 6.60 22.24
C SER A 250 -5.26 7.83 22.71
N SER A 251 -5.25 8.07 24.01
CA SER A 251 -4.34 9.03 24.64
C SER A 251 -2.97 8.43 24.96
N GLU A 252 -2.76 7.15 24.67
CA GLU A 252 -1.49 6.50 24.88
C GLU A 252 -0.50 6.90 23.78
N ILE A 253 0.75 7.14 24.19
CA ILE A 253 1.83 7.41 23.25
C ILE A 253 2.29 6.07 22.68
N LYS A 254 2.44 6.02 21.36
CA LYS A 254 2.97 4.87 20.65
C LYS A 254 4.38 4.57 21.16
N PRO A 255 4.64 3.34 21.65
CA PRO A 255 5.97 3.00 22.12
C PRO A 255 6.99 3.08 20.97
N GLU A 256 8.14 3.67 21.26
CA GLU A 256 9.29 3.62 20.37
C GLU A 256 9.83 2.17 20.36
N LEU A 257 10.02 1.63 19.18
CA LEU A 257 10.59 0.31 19.00
C LEU A 257 12.11 0.41 18.92
N THR A 258 12.79 -0.63 19.37
CA THR A 258 14.24 -0.78 19.29
C THR A 258 14.61 -1.99 18.44
N PRO A 259 15.84 -2.10 17.91
CA PRO A 259 16.27 -3.30 17.19
C PRO A 259 16.10 -4.59 17.99
N GLU A 260 16.24 -4.53 19.33
CA GLU A 260 16.09 -5.67 20.24
C GLU A 260 14.68 -6.26 20.20
N ASP A 261 13.64 -5.45 19.95
CA ASP A 261 12.26 -5.92 19.81
C ASP A 261 12.06 -6.87 18.61
N PHE A 262 13.05 -6.94 17.72
CA PHE A 262 13.03 -7.73 16.49
C PHE A 262 14.06 -8.87 16.45
N THR A 263 14.90 -9.01 17.47
CA THR A 263 15.96 -10.04 17.53
C THR A 263 15.56 -11.30 18.28
N GLY A 264 14.40 -11.31 18.95
CA GLY A 264 13.90 -12.47 19.67
C GLY A 264 13.49 -13.60 18.72
N GLU A 265 14.14 -14.76 18.81
CA GLU A 265 13.61 -15.96 18.16
C GLU A 265 12.42 -16.48 18.98
N ALA A 266 11.23 -16.37 18.39
CA ALA A 266 10.06 -17.03 18.97
C ALA A 266 10.24 -18.55 18.89
N GLU A 267 9.99 -19.25 20.00
CA GLU A 267 9.98 -20.70 20.01
C GLU A 267 8.55 -21.23 19.78
N PRO A 268 8.39 -22.33 18.98
CA PRO A 268 7.10 -22.95 18.80
C PRO A 268 6.49 -23.36 20.14
N GLN A 269 5.23 -23.01 20.35
CA GLN A 269 4.48 -23.44 21.54
C GLN A 269 3.38 -24.41 21.14
N GLU A 270 3.07 -25.35 22.04
CA GLU A 270 2.01 -26.32 21.82
C GLU A 270 0.65 -25.62 21.68
N ASN A 271 -0.13 -26.00 20.66
CA ASN A 271 -1.45 -25.44 20.35
C ASN A 271 -1.48 -23.95 20.00
N GLN A 272 -0.36 -23.38 19.55
CA GLN A 272 -0.30 -22.02 18.99
C GLN A 272 0.24 -22.03 17.57
N ALA A 273 -0.15 -21.05 16.79
CA ALA A 273 0.48 -20.82 15.50
C ALA A 273 1.93 -20.40 15.67
N PHE A 274 2.77 -20.83 14.76
CA PHE A 274 4.17 -20.41 14.71
C PHE A 274 4.53 -20.00 13.29
N ILE A 275 4.78 -18.69 13.10
CA ILE A 275 5.16 -18.11 11.81
C ILE A 275 6.64 -17.79 11.83
N ARG A 276 7.38 -18.40 10.91
CA ARG A 276 8.79 -18.06 10.71
C ARG A 276 8.89 -16.91 9.71
N LEU A 277 9.57 -15.84 10.11
CA LEU A 277 9.95 -14.72 9.27
C LEU A 277 11.40 -14.90 8.83
N THR A 278 11.64 -15.02 7.54
CA THR A 278 12.98 -15.27 6.99
C THR A 278 13.31 -14.20 5.94
N PRO A 279 14.27 -13.29 6.19
CA PRO A 279 14.79 -12.40 5.18
C PRO A 279 15.42 -13.19 4.03
N GLU A 280 15.16 -12.81 2.78
CA GLU A 280 15.81 -13.42 1.61
C GLU A 280 17.33 -13.20 1.62
N GLN A 281 17.75 -12.02 2.09
CA GLN A 281 19.15 -11.65 2.30
C GLN A 281 19.30 -10.93 3.64
N ASN A 282 20.37 -11.23 4.38
CA ASN A 282 20.70 -10.52 5.62
C ASN A 282 22.22 -10.63 5.88
N PRO A 283 23.03 -9.55 5.72
CA PRO A 283 22.61 -8.19 5.34
C PRO A 283 22.20 -8.06 3.85
N VAL A 284 21.26 -7.15 3.58
CA VAL A 284 20.81 -6.82 2.22
C VAL A 284 21.85 -5.98 1.52
N ALA A 285 22.20 -6.37 0.29
CA ALA A 285 23.18 -5.64 -0.53
C ALA A 285 22.58 -4.34 -1.12
N ILE A 286 23.43 -3.31 -1.29
CA ILE A 286 23.03 -2.06 -1.94
C ILE A 286 22.69 -2.31 -3.41
N THR A 287 21.56 -1.78 -3.86
CA THR A 287 21.14 -1.75 -5.24
C THR A 287 21.29 -0.35 -5.82
N GLN A 288 21.77 -0.26 -7.06
CA GLN A 288 21.75 0.99 -7.83
C GLN A 288 20.49 0.99 -8.71
N ASP A 289 19.54 1.86 -8.39
CA ASP A 289 18.29 1.98 -9.12
C ASP A 289 17.81 3.44 -9.12
N ALA A 290 17.26 3.87 -10.25
CA ALA A 290 16.67 5.20 -10.40
C ALA A 290 15.42 5.43 -9.51
N PHE A 291 14.85 4.36 -8.95
CA PHE A 291 13.81 4.41 -7.94
C PHE A 291 14.24 5.22 -6.70
N PHE A 292 15.52 5.12 -6.31
CA PHE A 292 16.02 5.83 -5.13
C PHE A 292 16.49 7.24 -5.48
N GLN A 293 16.12 8.22 -4.65
CA GLN A 293 16.73 9.55 -4.69
C GLN A 293 18.23 9.42 -4.39
N GLY A 294 19.08 9.78 -5.36
CA GLY A 294 20.53 9.53 -5.28
C GLY A 294 20.97 8.22 -5.91
N GLY A 295 20.08 7.43 -6.49
CA GLY A 295 20.39 6.25 -7.31
C GLY A 295 20.85 5.02 -6.51
N LYS A 296 20.71 5.01 -5.17
CA LYS A 296 21.12 3.89 -4.32
C LYS A 296 20.13 3.64 -3.20
N GLY A 297 19.94 2.35 -2.86
CA GLY A 297 19.09 1.92 -1.74
C GLY A 297 19.10 0.40 -1.58
N TRP A 298 18.18 -0.09 -0.81
CA TRP A 298 18.00 -1.51 -0.56
C TRP A 298 16.57 -1.91 -0.90
N PHE A 299 16.42 -2.98 -1.67
CA PHE A 299 15.17 -3.72 -1.79
C PHE A 299 15.32 -4.98 -0.93
N PHE A 300 14.34 -5.27 -0.10
CA PHE A 300 14.39 -6.43 0.76
C PHE A 300 13.05 -7.16 0.80
N ASN A 301 13.14 -8.46 0.97
CA ASN A 301 12.00 -9.36 1.06
C ASN A 301 12.10 -10.14 2.36
N VAL A 302 10.95 -10.33 3.02
CA VAL A 302 10.81 -11.22 4.17
C VAL A 302 9.74 -12.25 3.86
N SER A 303 10.16 -13.50 3.79
CA SER A 303 9.27 -14.66 3.65
C SER A 303 8.63 -14.99 4.99
N MET A 304 7.33 -15.20 5.00
CA MET A 304 6.53 -15.52 6.18
C MET A 304 5.84 -16.87 5.95
N GLN A 305 6.16 -17.86 6.76
CA GLN A 305 5.65 -19.21 6.60
C GLN A 305 5.13 -19.78 7.91
N ASN A 306 3.93 -20.40 7.88
CA ASN A 306 3.40 -21.11 9.03
C ASN A 306 4.02 -22.50 9.11
N GLU A 307 4.79 -22.76 10.17
CA GLU A 307 5.45 -24.06 10.45
C GLU A 307 4.66 -24.93 11.44
N SER A 308 3.58 -24.40 12.03
CA SER A 308 2.72 -25.10 12.98
C SER A 308 1.48 -25.70 12.31
N ASP A 309 0.80 -26.62 13.00
CA ASP A 309 -0.48 -27.19 12.54
C ASP A 309 -1.69 -26.29 12.86
N VAL A 310 -1.49 -25.19 13.58
CA VAL A 310 -2.54 -24.21 13.92
C VAL A 310 -2.56 -23.13 12.85
N ALA A 311 -3.71 -22.88 12.24
CA ALA A 311 -3.87 -21.83 11.24
C ALA A 311 -3.72 -20.43 11.89
N PHE A 312 -3.24 -19.45 11.11
CA PHE A 312 -3.02 -18.08 11.55
C PHE A 312 -3.62 -17.09 10.56
N VAL A 313 -4.37 -16.14 11.07
CA VAL A 313 -4.93 -15.03 10.29
C VAL A 313 -4.09 -13.79 10.57
N PRO A 314 -3.26 -13.36 9.61
CA PRO A 314 -2.45 -12.16 9.77
C PRO A 314 -3.34 -10.91 9.68
N GLU A 315 -3.07 -9.92 10.52
CA GLU A 315 -3.84 -8.67 10.61
C GLU A 315 -3.02 -7.46 10.15
N SER A 316 -1.76 -7.37 10.58
CA SER A 316 -0.87 -6.27 10.21
C SER A 316 0.58 -6.68 10.10
N VAL A 317 1.31 -5.97 9.23
CA VAL A 317 2.77 -5.96 9.18
C VAL A 317 3.26 -4.58 9.59
N THR A 318 4.18 -4.54 10.55
CA THR A 318 4.87 -3.31 10.96
C THR A 318 6.32 -3.38 10.52
N ALA A 319 6.79 -2.36 9.81
CA ALA A 319 8.20 -2.13 9.51
C ALA A 319 8.70 -0.94 10.33
N ALA A 320 9.73 -1.16 11.15
CA ALA A 320 10.40 -0.13 11.92
C ALA A 320 11.84 0.03 11.42
N TYR A 321 12.17 1.22 10.90
CA TYR A 321 13.46 1.54 10.31
C TYR A 321 14.37 2.22 11.32
N PHE A 322 15.60 1.75 11.43
CA PHE A 322 16.58 2.21 12.41
C PHE A 322 17.81 2.83 11.75
N TYR A 323 18.38 3.80 12.42
CA TYR A 323 19.71 4.33 12.14
C TYR A 323 20.46 4.54 13.46
N GLN A 324 21.62 3.89 13.62
CA GLN A 324 22.38 3.89 14.88
C GLN A 324 21.51 3.51 16.09
N GLU A 325 20.77 2.41 15.95
CA GLU A 325 19.87 1.84 16.97
C GLU A 325 18.63 2.70 17.32
N LYS A 326 18.49 3.89 16.72
CA LYS A 326 17.34 4.75 16.95
C LYS A 326 16.28 4.56 15.85
N GLN A 327 15.05 4.44 16.29
CA GLN A 327 13.91 4.42 15.36
C GLN A 327 13.83 5.75 14.62
N GLN A 328 13.87 5.68 13.30
CA GLN A 328 13.70 6.84 12.41
C GLN A 328 12.29 6.89 11.83
N ARG A 329 11.68 5.73 11.67
CA ARG A 329 10.40 5.58 11.03
C ARG A 329 9.74 4.27 11.43
N GLN A 330 8.41 4.29 11.56
CA GLN A 330 7.59 3.10 11.75
C GLN A 330 6.36 3.19 10.86
N VAL A 331 6.10 2.13 10.10
CA VAL A 331 4.92 2.01 9.26
C VAL A 331 4.22 0.71 9.60
N ALA A 332 2.95 0.78 9.98
CA ALA A 332 2.10 -0.39 10.15
C ALA A 332 1.09 -0.42 9.00
N GLN A 333 0.92 -1.57 8.38
CA GLN A 333 0.02 -1.78 7.25
C GLN A 333 -0.87 -2.99 7.51
N PRO A 334 -2.17 -2.95 7.18
CA PRO A 334 -3.03 -4.13 7.28
C PRO A 334 -2.58 -5.16 6.24
N THR A 335 -2.66 -6.42 6.61
CA THR A 335 -2.26 -7.52 5.73
C THR A 335 -3.15 -7.66 4.49
N SER A 336 -4.38 -7.15 4.54
CA SER A 336 -5.26 -7.03 3.39
C SER A 336 -4.63 -6.20 2.26
N ALA A 337 -3.81 -5.17 2.58
CA ALA A 337 -3.11 -4.37 1.58
C ALA A 337 -2.13 -5.20 0.71
N PHE A 338 -1.68 -6.33 1.20
CA PHE A 338 -0.80 -7.26 0.48
C PHE A 338 -1.53 -8.48 -0.09
N GLY A 339 -2.85 -8.57 0.12
CA GLY A 339 -3.64 -9.74 -0.25
C GLY A 339 -3.32 -11.00 0.58
N PHE A 340 -2.79 -10.80 1.79
CA PHE A 340 -2.50 -11.91 2.69
C PHE A 340 -3.80 -12.50 3.24
N GLY A 341 -3.93 -13.80 3.11
CA GLY A 341 -5.03 -14.57 3.66
C GLY A 341 -4.61 -15.44 4.85
N GLU A 342 -5.46 -16.38 5.23
CA GLU A 342 -5.17 -17.36 6.28
C GLU A 342 -3.91 -18.18 5.95
N MET A 343 -2.96 -18.23 6.87
CA MET A 343 -1.71 -18.99 6.75
C MET A 343 -1.86 -20.38 7.36
N ARG A 344 -1.61 -21.40 6.57
CA ARG A 344 -1.66 -22.82 7.00
C ARG A 344 -0.31 -23.50 6.79
N LYS A 345 -0.03 -24.53 7.58
CA LYS A 345 1.18 -25.34 7.43
C LYS A 345 1.29 -25.91 6.01
N GLY A 346 2.45 -25.75 5.39
CA GLY A 346 2.72 -26.23 4.03
C GLY A 346 2.01 -25.42 2.93
N GLY A 347 1.36 -24.32 3.27
CA GLY A 347 0.90 -23.31 2.31
C GLY A 347 2.07 -22.57 1.66
N GLU A 348 1.79 -21.85 0.58
CA GLU A 348 2.79 -20.97 -0.03
C GLU A 348 3.20 -19.89 0.98
N PRO A 349 4.50 -19.56 1.08
CA PRO A 349 4.95 -18.48 1.95
C PRO A 349 4.40 -17.13 1.45
N MET A 350 3.99 -16.30 2.37
CA MET A 350 3.67 -14.91 2.09
C MET A 350 4.95 -14.09 2.06
N ILE A 351 5.06 -13.14 1.14
CA ILE A 351 6.26 -12.32 0.98
C ILE A 351 5.89 -10.86 1.30
N TYR A 352 6.57 -10.31 2.29
CA TYR A 352 6.60 -8.87 2.53
C TYR A 352 7.79 -8.28 1.78
N GLU A 353 7.53 -7.29 0.95
CA GLU A 353 8.55 -6.60 0.14
C GLU A 353 8.51 -5.10 0.44
N ASP A 354 9.68 -4.50 0.64
CA ASP A 354 9.81 -3.05 0.82
C ASP A 354 11.18 -2.55 0.35
N ALA A 355 11.37 -1.22 0.41
CA ALA A 355 12.59 -0.57 -0.02
C ALA A 355 13.01 0.54 0.94
N ALA A 356 14.32 0.73 1.11
CA ALA A 356 14.90 1.76 1.96
C ALA A 356 15.97 2.57 1.20
N ALA A 357 15.92 3.90 1.36
CA ALA A 357 16.91 4.79 0.74
C ALA A 357 18.27 4.69 1.44
N TYR A 358 19.35 4.77 0.66
CA TYR A 358 20.73 4.72 1.16
C TYR A 358 21.04 5.87 2.12
N GLN A 359 21.80 5.58 3.16
CA GLN A 359 22.23 6.50 4.23
C GLN A 359 21.10 6.99 5.18
N ALA A 360 19.86 6.61 4.95
CA ALA A 360 18.79 6.95 5.87
C ALA A 360 18.62 5.92 7.01
N PHE A 361 19.01 4.66 6.74
CA PHE A 361 18.80 3.54 7.66
C PHE A 361 19.97 2.57 7.61
N ASP A 362 20.15 1.77 8.67
CA ASP A 362 21.12 0.67 8.75
C ASP A 362 20.46 -0.70 8.98
N SER A 363 19.20 -0.68 9.41
CA SER A 363 18.41 -1.89 9.63
C SER A 363 16.90 -1.60 9.56
N VAL A 364 16.11 -2.65 9.42
CA VAL A 364 14.65 -2.63 9.54
C VAL A 364 14.18 -3.83 10.33
N GLY A 365 13.35 -3.59 11.35
CA GLY A 365 12.61 -4.63 12.04
C GLY A 365 11.26 -4.86 11.35
N VAL A 366 10.93 -6.11 11.05
CA VAL A 366 9.64 -6.51 10.48
C VAL A 366 8.88 -7.33 11.52
N MET A 367 7.65 -6.91 11.83
CA MET A 367 6.77 -7.55 12.81
C MET A 367 5.44 -7.91 12.13
N LEU A 368 5.08 -9.19 12.17
CA LEU A 368 3.77 -9.69 11.76
C LEU A 368 2.90 -9.89 13.00
N LYS A 369 1.72 -9.32 13.03
CA LYS A 369 0.70 -9.53 14.07
C LYS A 369 -0.54 -10.18 13.49
N GLY A 370 -1.23 -10.96 14.31
CA GLY A 370 -2.49 -11.59 13.94
C GLY A 370 -3.02 -12.52 15.01
N THR A 371 -4.04 -13.28 14.65
CA THR A 371 -4.74 -14.19 15.58
C THR A 371 -4.71 -15.61 15.02
N ASP A 372 -4.41 -16.59 15.88
CA ASP A 372 -4.46 -17.99 15.48
C ASP A 372 -5.88 -18.59 15.58
N ALA A 373 -6.06 -19.80 15.05
CA ALA A 373 -7.36 -20.49 15.06
C ALA A 373 -7.89 -20.80 16.47
N ASN A 374 -7.05 -20.72 17.49
CA ASN A 374 -7.41 -20.91 18.89
C ASN A 374 -7.72 -19.58 19.61
N GLY A 375 -7.68 -18.44 18.88
CA GLY A 375 -7.98 -17.11 19.41
C GLY A 375 -6.80 -16.44 20.13
N ASN A 376 -5.57 -16.97 20.00
CA ASN A 376 -4.39 -16.34 20.58
C ASN A 376 -3.92 -15.20 19.68
N ALA A 377 -3.80 -13.99 20.24
CA ALA A 377 -3.13 -12.88 19.59
C ALA A 377 -1.60 -13.09 19.65
N LEU A 378 -0.96 -13.18 18.49
CA LEU A 378 0.45 -13.52 18.35
C LEU A 378 1.20 -12.45 17.55
N SER A 379 2.50 -12.37 17.81
CA SER A 379 3.42 -11.46 17.12
C SER A 379 4.72 -12.20 16.81
N PHE A 380 5.19 -12.06 15.57
CA PHE A 380 6.43 -12.66 15.08
C PHE A 380 7.31 -11.58 14.49
N THR A 381 8.60 -11.62 14.75
CA THR A 381 9.54 -10.55 14.39
C THR A 381 10.78 -11.07 13.69
N THR A 382 11.43 -10.22 12.92
CA THR A 382 12.77 -10.43 12.38
C THR A 382 13.46 -9.09 12.14
N LEU A 383 14.79 -9.05 12.31
CA LEU A 383 15.62 -7.89 12.02
C LEU A 383 16.41 -8.12 10.74
N VAL A 384 16.31 -7.17 9.81
CA VAL A 384 17.03 -7.17 8.54
C VAL A 384 18.09 -6.08 8.59
N HIS A 385 19.35 -6.42 8.38
CA HIS A 385 20.45 -5.47 8.33
C HIS A 385 20.72 -5.03 6.90
N PHE A 386 21.15 -3.79 6.72
CA PHE A 386 21.54 -3.22 5.44
C PHE A 386 23.06 -3.13 5.31
N SER A 387 23.61 -3.69 4.25
CA SER A 387 25.04 -3.56 3.95
C SER A 387 25.38 -2.12 3.57
N GLN A 388 26.48 -1.60 4.09
CA GLN A 388 27.02 -0.30 3.67
C GLN A 388 28.00 -0.45 2.49
N GLU A 389 28.32 -1.66 2.11
CA GLU A 389 29.23 -1.96 0.99
C GLU A 389 28.43 -2.26 -0.28
N THR A 390 28.84 -1.65 -1.39
CA THR A 390 28.32 -2.05 -2.71
C THR A 390 28.83 -3.45 -3.03
N ASN A 391 27.94 -4.36 -3.41
CA ASN A 391 28.35 -5.65 -3.94
C ASN A 391 29.32 -5.42 -5.12
N PRO A 392 30.49 -6.09 -5.15
CA PRO A 392 31.50 -5.89 -6.18
C PRO A 392 31.03 -6.28 -7.59
#